data_1a8d8d2690fa2a82721badfc0b961d5b
#
_entry.id   1a8d8d2690fa2a82721badfc0b961d5b
#
_cell.length_a   1.000
_cell.length_b   1.000
_cell.length_c   1.000
_cell.angle_alpha   90.00
_cell.angle_beta   90.00
_cell.angle_gamma   90.00
#
_symmetry.space_group_name_H-M   'P 1'
#
loop_
_entity.id
_entity.type
_entity.pdbx_description
1 polymer ?
#
loop_
_entity_poly.entity_id
_entity_poly.type
_entity_poly.pdbx_seq_one_letter_code
_entity_poly.pdbx_strand_id
1 'polypeptide(L)'
;MTGKIWFVGAGPGDPDLMTVKARKLLEQSGAVLFAGSLVDQAATLYAPAGCEIRDSKDMTLDEMTDWLIAQARQHQTVVRLQTGDPGLYGALIEMTRPLTAAGIEWAVVPGVSSAMASMAAAGETLTLPEVTQTVILTRVAGRTPMPPGEELEALAAHKTTLCIYLSITLLHKVQEALLAAGWSEDSPILVVQKASWPGEEKIVRGTIKD
;
A
#
# COMPACT_ATOMS: atom_id res chain seq x y z
N MET A 1 -14.50 -6.42 -28.16
CA MET A 1 -14.93 -6.14 -26.78
C MET A 1 -13.69 -5.69 -26.03
N THR A 2 -13.75 -4.57 -25.35
CA THR A 2 -12.68 -4.12 -24.47
C THR A 2 -12.64 -4.99 -23.20
N GLY A 3 -11.46 -5.34 -22.75
CA GLY A 3 -11.28 -6.08 -21.50
C GLY A 3 -11.49 -5.22 -20.28
N LYS A 4 -11.31 -5.82 -19.11
CA LYS A 4 -11.48 -5.19 -17.80
C LYS A 4 -10.16 -5.04 -17.09
N ILE A 5 -9.94 -3.89 -16.47
CA ILE A 5 -8.77 -3.62 -15.62
C ILE A 5 -9.11 -3.92 -14.17
N TRP A 6 -8.26 -4.69 -13.51
CA TRP A 6 -8.37 -5.04 -12.11
C TRP A 6 -7.23 -4.39 -11.32
N PHE A 7 -7.58 -3.49 -10.40
CA PHE A 7 -6.66 -2.98 -9.39
C PHE A 7 -6.59 -3.98 -8.25
N VAL A 8 -5.46 -4.64 -8.12
CA VAL A 8 -5.32 -5.81 -7.25
C VAL A 8 -4.27 -5.54 -6.18
N GLY A 9 -4.64 -5.77 -4.93
CA GLY A 9 -3.69 -5.75 -3.82
C GLY A 9 -2.75 -6.96 -3.89
N ALA A 10 -1.46 -6.67 -3.99
CA ALA A 10 -0.39 -7.69 -3.97
C ALA A 10 -0.11 -8.22 -2.57
N GLY A 11 -0.70 -7.62 -1.55
CA GLY A 11 -0.30 -7.87 -0.18
C GLY A 11 1.00 -7.15 0.21
N PRO A 12 1.54 -7.45 1.39
CA PRO A 12 2.68 -6.72 1.96
C PRO A 12 4.05 -7.15 1.42
N GLY A 13 4.16 -8.35 0.82
CA GLY A 13 5.43 -8.89 0.31
C GLY A 13 5.37 -10.37 0.00
N ASP A 14 4.98 -11.19 0.95
CA ASP A 14 4.80 -12.62 0.77
C ASP A 14 3.65 -12.90 -0.23
N PRO A 15 3.91 -13.60 -1.35
CA PRO A 15 2.87 -13.95 -2.32
C PRO A 15 1.70 -14.76 -1.73
N ASP A 16 1.93 -15.53 -0.68
CA ASP A 16 0.89 -16.31 -0.02
C ASP A 16 -0.08 -15.45 0.80
N LEU A 17 0.27 -14.19 1.07
CA LEU A 17 -0.63 -13.20 1.67
C LEU A 17 -1.50 -12.47 0.63
N MET A 18 -1.40 -12.85 -0.62
CA MET A 18 -2.32 -12.40 -1.66
C MET A 18 -3.69 -13.06 -1.50
N THR A 19 -4.75 -12.32 -1.77
CA THR A 19 -6.09 -12.94 -1.71
C THR A 19 -6.26 -13.98 -2.82
N VAL A 20 -7.06 -15.02 -2.56
CA VAL A 20 -7.38 -16.06 -3.56
C VAL A 20 -7.97 -15.44 -4.84
N LYS A 21 -8.76 -14.36 -4.72
CA LYS A 21 -9.31 -13.65 -5.88
C LYS A 21 -8.22 -12.95 -6.68
N ALA A 22 -7.25 -12.33 -6.01
CA ALA A 22 -6.10 -11.69 -6.65
C ALA A 22 -5.29 -12.70 -7.47
N ARG A 23 -4.95 -13.83 -6.86
CA ARG A 23 -4.23 -14.93 -7.53
C ARG A 23 -4.97 -15.43 -8.78
N LYS A 24 -6.27 -15.74 -8.66
CA LYS A 24 -7.08 -16.21 -9.81
C LYS A 24 -7.13 -15.21 -10.97
N LEU A 25 -7.11 -13.91 -10.68
CA LEU A 25 -7.07 -12.87 -11.71
C LEU A 25 -5.70 -12.80 -12.38
N LEU A 26 -4.62 -12.95 -11.63
CA LEU A 26 -3.27 -13.04 -12.20
C LEU A 26 -3.12 -14.26 -13.10
N GLU A 27 -3.60 -15.43 -12.67
CA GLU A 27 -3.58 -16.68 -13.46
C GLU A 27 -4.32 -16.57 -14.80
N GLN A 28 -5.22 -15.60 -14.95
CA GLN A 28 -6.02 -15.36 -16.16
C GLN A 28 -5.63 -14.08 -16.90
N SER A 29 -4.60 -13.36 -16.41
CA SER A 29 -4.25 -12.06 -16.97
C SER A 29 -3.49 -12.18 -18.29
N GLY A 30 -3.83 -11.33 -19.26
CA GLY A 30 -3.05 -11.14 -20.49
C GLY A 30 -1.97 -10.07 -20.33
N ALA A 31 -2.16 -9.14 -19.37
CA ALA A 31 -1.20 -8.11 -19.07
C ALA A 31 -1.20 -7.75 -17.56
N VAL A 32 -0.03 -7.48 -17.00
CA VAL A 32 0.18 -7.08 -15.61
C VAL A 32 1.08 -5.87 -15.54
N LEU A 33 0.61 -4.80 -14.89
CA LEU A 33 1.42 -3.65 -14.52
C LEU A 33 1.66 -3.67 -13.02
N PHE A 34 2.90 -3.77 -12.55
CA PHE A 34 3.22 -3.82 -11.12
C PHE A 34 4.15 -2.67 -10.69
N ALA A 35 4.15 -2.32 -9.42
CA ALA A 35 4.98 -1.26 -8.85
C ALA A 35 6.27 -1.86 -8.25
N GLY A 36 7.28 -2.11 -9.06
CA GLY A 36 8.50 -2.85 -8.69
C GLY A 36 9.34 -2.23 -7.58
N SER A 37 9.10 -0.97 -7.21
CA SER A 37 9.74 -0.36 -6.05
C SER A 37 9.16 -0.84 -4.70
N LEU A 38 7.93 -1.39 -4.71
CA LEU A 38 7.16 -1.75 -3.51
C LEU A 38 6.51 -3.14 -3.60
N VAL A 39 6.53 -3.77 -4.75
CA VAL A 39 5.97 -5.11 -5.00
C VAL A 39 7.10 -6.00 -5.47
N ASP A 40 7.37 -7.09 -4.77
CA ASP A 40 8.33 -8.08 -5.22
C ASP A 40 7.90 -8.68 -6.56
N GLN A 41 8.86 -8.91 -7.46
CA GLN A 41 8.59 -9.56 -8.72
C GLN A 41 7.97 -10.97 -8.53
N ALA A 42 8.24 -11.62 -7.40
CA ALA A 42 7.60 -12.89 -7.04
C ALA A 42 6.07 -12.80 -7.03
N ALA A 43 5.47 -11.64 -6.76
CA ALA A 43 4.02 -11.44 -6.84
C ALA A 43 3.46 -11.63 -8.27
N THR A 44 4.30 -11.60 -9.30
CA THR A 44 3.89 -11.84 -10.69
C THR A 44 4.00 -13.31 -11.12
N LEU A 45 4.51 -14.20 -10.26
CA LEU A 45 4.73 -15.63 -10.58
C LEU A 45 3.45 -16.39 -10.98
N TYR A 46 2.29 -15.89 -10.56
CA TYR A 46 1.01 -16.48 -10.93
C TYR A 46 0.53 -16.08 -12.33
N ALA A 47 1.18 -15.12 -12.99
CA ALA A 47 0.81 -14.75 -14.35
C ALA A 47 1.20 -15.86 -15.35
N PRO A 48 0.35 -16.16 -16.35
CA PRO A 48 0.61 -17.24 -17.29
C PRO A 48 1.79 -16.93 -18.21
N ALA A 49 2.37 -17.98 -18.79
CA ALA A 49 3.37 -17.82 -19.83
C ALA A 49 2.79 -17.01 -21.01
N GLY A 50 3.53 -15.98 -21.45
CA GLY A 50 3.07 -15.05 -22.48
C GLY A 50 2.25 -13.86 -21.98
N CYS A 51 1.99 -13.74 -20.68
CA CYS A 51 1.46 -12.52 -20.10
C CYS A 51 2.43 -11.35 -20.25
N GLU A 52 1.94 -10.19 -20.68
CA GLU A 52 2.77 -8.99 -20.80
C GLU A 52 2.96 -8.35 -19.41
N ILE A 53 4.14 -8.49 -18.84
CA ILE A 53 4.47 -7.98 -17.50
C ILE A 53 5.33 -6.73 -17.62
N ARG A 54 4.92 -5.62 -16.97
CA ARG A 54 5.64 -4.35 -16.98
C ARG A 54 5.80 -3.77 -15.58
N ASP A 55 7.01 -3.32 -15.27
CA ASP A 55 7.29 -2.54 -14.06
C ASP A 55 6.97 -1.06 -14.30
N SER A 56 6.26 -0.44 -13.37
CA SER A 56 5.85 0.96 -13.45
C SER A 56 6.77 1.92 -12.68
N LYS A 57 7.90 1.46 -12.14
CA LYS A 57 8.76 2.27 -11.24
C LYS A 57 9.23 3.60 -11.87
N ASP A 58 9.46 3.62 -13.18
CA ASP A 58 9.95 4.78 -13.92
C ASP A 58 8.87 5.45 -14.78
N MET A 59 7.60 5.06 -14.62
CA MET A 59 6.47 5.58 -15.37
C MET A 59 5.78 6.72 -14.63
N THR A 60 5.36 7.73 -15.37
CA THR A 60 4.40 8.72 -14.91
C THR A 60 3.00 8.13 -14.78
N LEU A 61 2.11 8.85 -14.12
CA LEU A 61 0.71 8.42 -13.97
C LEU A 61 0.00 8.29 -15.31
N ASP A 62 0.25 9.23 -16.22
CA ASP A 62 -0.33 9.23 -17.58
C ASP A 62 0.18 8.04 -18.39
N GLU A 63 1.49 7.78 -18.37
CA GLU A 63 2.08 6.62 -19.06
C GLU A 63 1.53 5.29 -18.53
N MET A 64 1.33 5.16 -17.21
CA MET A 64 0.69 3.98 -16.62
C MET A 64 -0.74 3.81 -17.13
N THR A 65 -1.51 4.90 -17.16
CA THR A 65 -2.90 4.88 -17.59
C THR A 65 -3.03 4.56 -19.06
N ASP A 66 -2.21 5.18 -19.92
CA ASP A 66 -2.19 4.92 -21.36
C ASP A 66 -1.83 3.46 -21.65
N TRP A 67 -0.84 2.92 -20.94
CA TRP A 67 -0.47 1.52 -21.08
C TRP A 67 -1.62 0.59 -20.67
N LEU A 68 -2.28 0.84 -19.54
CA LEU A 68 -3.43 0.06 -19.08
C LEU A 68 -4.58 0.09 -20.08
N ILE A 69 -4.89 1.25 -20.67
CA ILE A 69 -5.91 1.40 -21.71
C ILE A 69 -5.54 0.60 -22.98
N ALA A 70 -4.27 0.69 -23.40
CA ALA A 70 -3.79 -0.05 -24.56
C ALA A 70 -3.92 -1.57 -24.34
N GLN A 71 -3.56 -2.07 -23.16
CA GLN A 71 -3.66 -3.48 -22.81
C GLN A 71 -5.12 -3.96 -22.70
N ALA A 72 -6.03 -3.15 -22.15
CA ALA A 72 -7.44 -3.50 -22.05
C ALA A 72 -8.14 -3.60 -23.43
N ARG A 73 -7.57 -3.02 -24.47
CA ARG A 73 -8.04 -3.18 -25.85
C ARG A 73 -7.61 -4.49 -26.50
N GLN A 74 -6.60 -5.16 -25.95
CA GLN A 74 -5.99 -6.38 -26.49
C GLN A 74 -6.31 -7.62 -25.64
N HIS A 75 -6.51 -7.46 -24.35
CA HIS A 75 -6.68 -8.55 -23.39
C HIS A 75 -7.99 -8.42 -22.61
N GLN A 76 -8.64 -9.54 -22.31
CA GLN A 76 -9.88 -9.58 -21.53
C GLN A 76 -9.66 -9.22 -20.05
N THR A 77 -8.51 -9.61 -19.49
CA THR A 77 -8.15 -9.37 -18.10
C THR A 77 -6.79 -8.67 -18.05
N VAL A 78 -6.77 -7.46 -17.52
CA VAL A 78 -5.56 -6.67 -17.26
C VAL A 78 -5.47 -6.42 -15.77
N VAL A 79 -4.30 -6.63 -15.17
CA VAL A 79 -4.08 -6.45 -13.74
C VAL A 79 -3.15 -5.26 -13.48
N ARG A 80 -3.59 -4.30 -12.68
CA ARG A 80 -2.71 -3.34 -12.01
C ARG A 80 -2.43 -3.85 -10.60
N LEU A 81 -1.25 -4.42 -10.39
CA LEU A 81 -0.83 -4.99 -9.11
C LEU A 81 -0.19 -3.90 -8.25
N GLN A 82 -0.73 -3.67 -7.06
CA GLN A 82 -0.33 -2.61 -6.14
C GLN A 82 0.05 -3.19 -4.78
N THR A 83 1.05 -2.61 -4.13
CA THR A 83 1.47 -3.04 -2.78
C THR A 83 0.33 -2.90 -1.77
N GLY A 84 0.25 -3.83 -0.85
CA GLY A 84 -0.76 -3.83 0.20
C GLY A 84 -2.18 -3.87 -0.36
N ASP A 85 -2.92 -2.80 -0.14
CA ASP A 85 -4.29 -2.59 -0.60
C ASP A 85 -4.38 -1.37 -1.55
N PRO A 86 -5.04 -1.48 -2.71
CA PRO A 86 -5.17 -0.37 -3.67
C PRO A 86 -5.89 0.87 -3.13
N GLY A 87 -6.75 0.70 -2.15
CA GLY A 87 -7.51 1.78 -1.54
C GLY A 87 -6.70 2.64 -0.57
N LEU A 88 -5.44 2.25 -0.25
CA LEU A 88 -4.62 2.96 0.71
C LEU A 88 -3.34 3.50 0.05
N TYR A 89 -3.29 4.79 -0.22
CA TYR A 89 -2.19 5.51 -0.88
C TYR A 89 -1.78 4.98 -2.28
N GLY A 90 -2.70 4.30 -2.96
CA GLY A 90 -2.46 3.65 -4.25
C GLY A 90 -2.74 4.52 -5.49
N ALA A 91 -3.02 5.82 -5.35
CA ALA A 91 -3.43 6.71 -6.44
C ALA A 91 -4.58 6.13 -7.31
N LEU A 92 -5.50 5.40 -6.65
CA LEU A 92 -6.56 4.66 -7.35
C LEU A 92 -7.48 5.58 -8.16
N ILE A 93 -7.92 6.68 -7.55
CA ILE A 93 -8.87 7.61 -8.19
C ILE A 93 -8.21 8.33 -9.37
N GLU A 94 -6.95 8.72 -9.23
CA GLU A 94 -6.20 9.38 -10.28
C GLU A 94 -6.06 8.48 -11.53
N MET A 95 -5.84 7.18 -11.34
CA MET A 95 -5.77 6.22 -12.45
C MET A 95 -7.15 5.88 -13.01
N THR A 96 -8.18 5.73 -12.18
CA THR A 96 -9.50 5.26 -12.65
C THR A 96 -10.31 6.32 -13.40
N ARG A 97 -10.09 7.61 -13.14
CA ARG A 97 -10.76 8.70 -13.87
C ARG A 97 -10.51 8.65 -15.40
N PRO A 98 -9.24 8.59 -15.88
CA PRO A 98 -8.97 8.46 -17.31
C PRO A 98 -9.51 7.15 -17.91
N LEU A 99 -9.46 6.03 -17.16
CA LEU A 99 -10.03 4.76 -17.63
C LEU A 99 -11.53 4.87 -17.86
N THR A 100 -12.25 5.49 -16.92
CA THR A 100 -13.69 5.72 -17.03
C THR A 100 -13.99 6.64 -18.22
N ALA A 101 -13.22 7.70 -18.41
CA ALA A 101 -13.37 8.60 -19.57
C ALA A 101 -13.11 7.88 -20.91
N ALA A 102 -12.23 6.89 -20.93
CA ALA A 102 -11.95 6.05 -22.10
C ALA A 102 -12.98 4.91 -22.30
N GLY A 103 -13.99 4.79 -21.43
CA GLY A 103 -15.00 3.73 -21.50
C GLY A 103 -14.47 2.35 -21.12
N ILE A 104 -13.38 2.27 -20.37
CA ILE A 104 -12.78 1.01 -19.91
C ILE A 104 -13.38 0.63 -18.55
N GLU A 105 -13.90 -0.60 -18.46
CA GLU A 105 -14.36 -1.15 -17.19
C GLU A 105 -13.19 -1.44 -16.24
N TRP A 106 -13.39 -1.14 -14.98
CA TRP A 106 -12.42 -1.47 -13.93
C TRP A 106 -13.10 -1.96 -12.64
N ALA A 107 -12.34 -2.64 -11.81
CA ALA A 107 -12.76 -3.05 -10.47
C ALA A 107 -11.55 -3.17 -9.54
N VAL A 108 -11.82 -3.24 -8.24
CA VAL A 108 -10.79 -3.33 -7.20
C VAL A 108 -10.90 -4.68 -6.48
N VAL A 109 -9.75 -5.26 -6.16
CA VAL A 109 -9.62 -6.43 -5.28
C VAL A 109 -8.75 -6.03 -4.11
N PRO A 110 -9.26 -6.08 -2.87
CA PRO A 110 -8.51 -5.68 -1.70
C PRO A 110 -7.29 -6.58 -1.46
N GLY A 111 -6.35 -6.07 -0.69
CA GLY A 111 -5.16 -6.80 -0.26
C GLY A 111 -4.86 -6.62 1.22
N VAL A 112 -3.91 -7.39 1.73
CA VAL A 112 -3.42 -7.24 3.10
C VAL A 112 -2.49 -6.04 3.19
N SER A 113 -2.87 -5.04 3.97
CA SER A 113 -2.06 -3.83 4.16
C SER A 113 -0.85 -4.10 5.05
N SER A 114 0.22 -3.34 4.84
CA SER A 114 1.46 -3.44 5.61
C SER A 114 1.28 -3.18 7.11
N ALA A 115 0.28 -2.40 7.54
CA ALA A 115 0.00 -2.23 8.97
C ALA A 115 -0.39 -3.56 9.63
N MET A 116 -1.30 -4.31 9.01
CA MET A 116 -1.74 -5.63 9.51
C MET A 116 -0.61 -6.65 9.45
N ALA A 117 0.15 -6.65 8.38
CA ALA A 117 1.32 -7.53 8.24
C ALA A 117 2.40 -7.21 9.26
N SER A 118 2.65 -5.92 9.55
CA SER A 118 3.62 -5.50 10.56
C SER A 118 3.24 -5.99 11.96
N MET A 119 1.96 -5.94 12.31
CA MET A 119 1.49 -6.46 13.58
C MET A 119 1.63 -7.98 13.66
N ALA A 120 1.26 -8.69 12.60
CA ALA A 120 1.42 -10.15 12.54
C ALA A 120 2.89 -10.56 12.68
N ALA A 121 3.79 -9.89 11.96
CA ALA A 121 5.23 -10.13 12.03
C ALA A 121 5.81 -9.87 13.44
N ALA A 122 5.33 -8.83 14.10
CA ALA A 122 5.79 -8.47 15.44
C ALA A 122 5.11 -9.26 16.57
N GLY A 123 4.04 -10.00 16.30
CA GLY A 123 3.22 -10.63 17.33
C GLY A 123 2.46 -9.63 18.20
N GLU A 124 2.06 -8.47 17.62
CA GLU A 124 1.42 -7.36 18.30
C GLU A 124 -0.02 -7.14 17.79
N THR A 125 -0.74 -6.24 18.42
CA THR A 125 -2.09 -5.84 18.05
C THR A 125 -2.22 -4.33 17.90
N LEU A 126 -3.10 -3.88 17.00
CA LEU A 126 -3.42 -2.45 16.83
C LEU A 126 -4.42 -1.95 17.87
N THR A 127 -5.19 -2.84 18.47
CA THR A 127 -6.21 -2.52 19.46
C THR A 127 -6.01 -3.35 20.71
N LEU A 128 -6.04 -2.70 21.88
CA LEU A 128 -5.86 -3.36 23.18
C LEU A 128 -6.93 -2.82 24.12
N PRO A 129 -7.75 -3.70 24.75
CA PRO A 129 -8.73 -3.29 25.75
C PRO A 129 -8.09 -2.42 26.84
N GLU A 130 -8.81 -1.40 27.29
CA GLU A 130 -8.40 -0.45 28.34
C GLU A 130 -7.19 0.46 27.97
N VAL A 131 -6.55 0.24 26.82
CA VAL A 131 -5.42 1.06 26.32
C VAL A 131 -5.84 1.88 25.11
N THR A 132 -6.23 1.22 24.01
CA THR A 132 -6.67 1.88 22.78
C THR A 132 -7.59 0.98 21.98
N GLN A 133 -8.70 1.51 21.49
CA GLN A 133 -9.66 0.81 20.64
C GLN A 133 -9.78 1.46 19.26
N THR A 134 -9.03 2.53 19.03
CA THR A 134 -9.05 3.32 17.80
C THR A 134 -7.70 3.25 17.10
N VAL A 135 -7.74 3.14 15.79
CA VAL A 135 -6.54 3.13 14.92
C VAL A 135 -6.67 4.21 13.88
N ILE A 136 -5.68 5.08 13.81
CA ILE A 136 -5.56 6.10 12.76
C ILE A 136 -4.51 5.63 11.76
N LEU A 137 -4.91 5.51 10.49
CA LEU A 137 -4.01 5.27 9.37
C LEU A 137 -3.66 6.62 8.73
N THR A 138 -2.40 7.02 8.77
CA THR A 138 -1.97 8.34 8.27
C THR A 138 -0.55 8.31 7.70
N ARG A 139 -0.08 9.46 7.28
CA ARG A 139 1.30 9.72 6.85
C ARG A 139 1.77 11.10 7.33
N VAL A 140 3.02 11.42 7.18
CA VAL A 140 3.54 12.78 7.35
C VAL A 140 3.57 13.51 6.02
N ALA A 141 3.39 14.83 6.04
CA ALA A 141 3.57 15.68 4.87
C ALA A 141 4.97 15.51 4.28
N GLY A 142 5.02 15.06 3.04
CA GLY A 142 6.23 14.93 2.23
C GLY A 142 6.15 15.82 0.99
N ARG A 143 6.26 15.25 -0.20
CA ARG A 143 6.03 15.95 -1.47
C ARG A 143 4.59 16.45 -1.61
N THR A 144 3.64 15.69 -1.08
CA THR A 144 2.22 16.04 -1.06
C THR A 144 1.88 16.57 0.33
N PRO A 145 1.27 17.76 0.44
CA PRO A 145 0.83 18.30 1.73
C PRO A 145 -0.27 17.43 2.35
N MET A 146 -0.51 17.62 3.64
CA MET A 146 -1.70 17.09 4.32
C MET A 146 -2.84 18.10 4.20
N PRO A 147 -4.09 17.65 4.13
CA PRO A 147 -5.24 18.52 4.27
C PRO A 147 -5.25 19.21 5.66
N PRO A 148 -5.82 20.42 5.78
CA PRO A 148 -5.97 21.09 7.07
C PRO A 148 -6.69 20.22 8.10
N GLY A 149 -6.11 20.07 9.30
CA GLY A 149 -6.64 19.24 10.37
C GLY A 149 -6.22 17.77 10.32
N GLU A 150 -5.48 17.36 9.28
CA GLU A 150 -4.91 16.00 9.17
C GLU A 150 -3.38 15.99 9.40
N GLU A 151 -2.82 17.07 9.91
CA GLU A 151 -1.42 17.11 10.33
C GLU A 151 -1.19 16.08 11.44
N LEU A 152 -0.02 15.42 11.44
CA LEU A 152 0.27 14.35 12.38
C LEU A 152 0.11 14.80 13.85
N GLU A 153 0.49 16.03 14.17
CA GLU A 153 0.31 16.61 15.52
C GLU A 153 -1.18 16.64 15.93
N ALA A 154 -2.06 17.08 15.03
CA ALA A 154 -3.49 17.14 15.29
C ALA A 154 -4.09 15.73 15.48
N LEU A 155 -3.70 14.78 14.64
CA LEU A 155 -4.15 13.39 14.75
C LEU A 155 -3.61 12.71 16.00
N ALA A 156 -2.37 12.98 16.35
CA ALA A 156 -1.72 12.43 17.55
C ALA A 156 -2.34 12.92 18.87
N ALA A 157 -3.01 14.07 18.87
CA ALA A 157 -3.75 14.58 20.04
C ALA A 157 -4.86 13.61 20.51
N HIS A 158 -5.34 12.72 19.64
CA HIS A 158 -6.33 11.69 20.02
C HIS A 158 -5.76 10.58 20.91
N LYS A 159 -4.44 10.46 21.06
CA LYS A 159 -3.77 9.45 21.91
C LYS A 159 -4.19 8.01 21.61
N THR A 160 -4.39 7.70 20.33
CA THR A 160 -4.78 6.37 19.83
C THR A 160 -3.61 5.68 19.15
N THR A 161 -3.77 4.44 18.72
CA THR A 161 -2.78 3.78 17.86
C THR A 161 -2.65 4.52 16.53
N LEU A 162 -1.43 4.85 16.15
CA LEU A 162 -1.10 5.51 14.88
C LEU A 162 -0.31 4.55 13.98
N CYS A 163 -0.82 4.29 12.78
CA CYS A 163 -0.09 3.60 11.72
C CYS A 163 0.38 4.64 10.70
N ILE A 164 1.67 4.94 10.68
CA ILE A 164 2.25 6.02 9.90
C ILE A 164 2.93 5.45 8.65
N TYR A 165 2.34 5.68 7.48
CA TYR A 165 2.81 5.21 6.19
C TYR A 165 3.76 6.20 5.51
N LEU A 166 4.57 5.74 4.56
CA LEU A 166 5.37 6.58 3.65
C LEU A 166 6.30 7.57 4.35
N SER A 167 6.63 7.36 5.63
CA SER A 167 7.28 8.37 6.48
C SER A 167 8.61 7.91 7.07
N ILE A 168 9.16 6.77 6.66
CA ILE A 168 10.40 6.21 7.22
C ILE A 168 11.61 7.14 7.05
N THR A 169 11.66 7.94 6.02
CA THR A 169 12.72 8.94 5.80
C THR A 169 12.46 10.27 6.53
N LEU A 170 11.35 10.37 7.25
CA LEU A 170 10.88 11.58 7.94
C LEU A 170 10.68 11.32 9.45
N LEU A 171 11.43 10.38 10.04
CA LEU A 171 11.25 9.98 11.44
C LEU A 171 11.40 11.15 12.41
N HIS A 172 12.33 12.09 12.14
CA HIS A 172 12.47 13.29 12.95
C HIS A 172 11.17 14.13 12.99
N LYS A 173 10.47 14.27 11.86
CA LYS A 173 9.17 14.98 11.83
C LYS A 173 8.08 14.22 12.56
N VAL A 174 8.12 12.88 12.52
CA VAL A 174 7.21 12.04 13.30
C VAL A 174 7.43 12.27 14.79
N GLN A 175 8.69 12.20 15.23
CA GLN A 175 9.06 12.42 16.62
C GLN A 175 8.62 13.81 17.12
N GLU A 176 8.98 14.86 16.37
CA GLU A 176 8.59 16.24 16.71
C GLU A 176 7.06 16.41 16.84
N ALA A 177 6.29 15.88 15.90
CA ALA A 177 4.82 15.98 15.93
C ALA A 177 4.21 15.22 17.11
N LEU A 178 4.72 14.04 17.43
CA LEU A 178 4.24 13.25 18.58
C LEU A 178 4.54 13.95 19.90
N LEU A 179 5.75 14.47 20.06
CA LEU A 179 6.14 15.22 21.28
C LEU A 179 5.34 16.52 21.41
N ALA A 180 5.13 17.28 20.31
CA ALA A 180 4.31 18.47 20.28
C ALA A 180 2.86 18.17 20.67
N ALA A 181 2.32 17.02 20.26
CA ALA A 181 1.01 16.52 20.68
C ALA A 181 0.99 16.02 22.14
N GLY A 182 2.10 16.12 22.89
CA GLY A 182 2.20 15.75 24.30
C GLY A 182 2.31 14.24 24.53
N TRP A 183 2.86 13.46 23.60
CA TRP A 183 3.23 12.07 23.86
C TRP A 183 4.48 12.04 24.74
N SER A 184 4.59 11.02 25.59
CA SER A 184 5.81 10.79 26.38
C SER A 184 6.94 10.34 25.47
N GLU A 185 8.16 10.78 25.77
CA GLU A 185 9.39 10.27 25.14
C GLU A 185 9.53 8.74 25.27
N ASP A 186 8.97 8.16 26.33
CA ASP A 186 8.96 6.72 26.57
C ASP A 186 7.79 5.99 25.90
N SER A 187 6.95 6.69 25.11
CA SER A 187 5.86 6.03 24.36
C SER A 187 6.42 5.03 23.36
N PRO A 188 5.87 3.79 23.31
CA PRO A 188 6.44 2.72 22.50
C PRO A 188 6.26 2.98 21.01
N ILE A 189 7.28 2.67 20.23
CA ILE A 189 7.27 2.68 18.76
C ILE A 189 7.67 1.30 18.23
N LEU A 190 6.98 0.88 17.19
CA LEU A 190 7.31 -0.28 16.38
C LEU A 190 7.58 0.16 14.95
N VAL A 191 8.76 -0.16 14.43
CA VAL A 191 9.10 0.03 13.02
C VAL A 191 9.30 -1.34 12.39
N VAL A 192 8.56 -1.61 11.31
CA VAL A 192 8.71 -2.83 10.54
C VAL A 192 9.05 -2.47 9.11
N GLN A 193 10.19 -2.94 8.65
CA GLN A 193 10.64 -2.79 7.28
C GLN A 193 10.39 -4.09 6.53
N LYS A 194 9.82 -4.01 5.32
CA LYS A 194 9.58 -5.15 4.46
C LYS A 194 8.82 -6.29 5.18
N ALA A 195 7.74 -5.93 5.89
CA ALA A 195 6.88 -6.91 6.55
C ALA A 195 6.51 -8.04 5.60
N SER A 196 6.71 -9.29 6.03
CA SER A 196 6.49 -10.53 5.27
C SER A 196 7.41 -10.78 4.06
N TRP A 197 8.39 -9.94 3.78
CA TRP A 197 9.38 -10.23 2.72
C TRP A 197 10.33 -11.33 3.18
N PRO A 198 10.41 -12.49 2.51
CA PRO A 198 11.23 -13.60 2.96
C PRO A 198 12.71 -13.23 3.09
N GLY A 199 13.24 -13.34 4.30
CA GLY A 199 14.66 -13.06 4.60
C GLY A 199 15.06 -11.58 4.65
N GLU A 200 14.14 -10.65 4.38
CA GLU A 200 14.42 -9.21 4.36
C GLU A 200 13.63 -8.41 5.41
N GLU A 201 12.73 -9.06 6.13
CA GLU A 201 11.94 -8.44 7.18
C GLU A 201 12.82 -7.98 8.35
N LYS A 202 12.60 -6.74 8.81
CA LYS A 202 13.28 -6.20 10.00
C LYS A 202 12.27 -5.57 10.93
N ILE A 203 12.35 -5.91 12.20
CA ILE A 203 11.49 -5.42 13.27
C ILE A 203 12.34 -4.69 14.28
N VAL A 204 12.03 -3.42 14.51
CA VAL A 204 12.71 -2.59 15.53
C VAL A 204 11.66 -2.11 16.52
N ARG A 205 11.91 -2.36 17.79
CA ARG A 205 11.13 -1.81 18.90
C ARG A 205 11.95 -0.77 19.63
N GLY A 206 11.32 0.32 20.00
CA GLY A 206 11.93 1.42 20.72
C GLY A 206 10.88 2.33 21.32
N THR A 207 11.27 3.53 21.60
CA THR A 207 10.44 4.61 22.15
C THR A 207 10.59 5.86 21.28
N ILE A 208 9.75 6.88 21.53
CA ILE A 208 9.82 8.13 20.76
C ILE A 208 11.20 8.79 20.82
N LYS A 209 11.93 8.64 21.92
CA LYS A 209 13.27 9.25 22.10
C LYS A 209 14.40 8.53 21.35
N ASP A 210 14.22 7.27 20.94
CA ASP A 210 15.22 6.47 20.25
C ASP A 210 15.30 6.80 18.76
#